data_bfff72f077e070075793aea08a05ea87
#
_entry.id   bfff72f077e070075793aea08a05ea87
#
_cell.length_a   1.000
_cell.length_b   1.000
_cell.length_c   1.000
_cell.angle_alpha   90.00
_cell.angle_beta   90.00
_cell.angle_gamma   90.00
#
_symmetry.space_group_name_H-M   'P 1'
#
loop_
_entity.id
_entity.type
_entity.pdbx_description
1 polymer ?
#
loop_
_entity_poly.entity_id
_entity_poly.type
_entity_poly.pdbx_seq_one_letter_code
_entity_poly.pdbx_strand_id
1 'polypeptide(L)'
;VDLYKAKGQEAIGTRYQRSKFRRPDYLHYSATGKAILAHLPAERVEWILDEYGLVERTDATITDPDALFDELEQIREQGYSVNREEEIEGIRAVGAPILTPSGDVLGSVSISGPAHRMRTPEYEEEMVAAITDTANRIQVDINTESADDEFPGFES
;
A
#
# COMPACT_ATOMS: atom_id res chain seq x y z
N VAL A 1 -4.60 3.28 -13.73
CA VAL A 1 -4.85 2.55 -12.47
C VAL A 1 -6.17 3.05 -11.91
N ASP A 2 -7.18 2.18 -11.90
CA ASP A 2 -8.46 2.50 -11.28
C ASP A 2 -8.37 2.26 -9.78
N LEU A 3 -8.62 3.30 -8.99
CA LEU A 3 -8.66 3.25 -7.55
C LEU A 3 -10.10 3.01 -7.08
N TYR A 4 -10.36 1.83 -6.54
CA TYR A 4 -11.63 1.50 -5.91
C TYR A 4 -11.54 1.76 -4.39
N LYS A 5 -12.49 2.52 -3.85
CA LYS A 5 -12.60 2.80 -2.41
C LYS A 5 -13.95 2.41 -1.88
N ALA A 6 -13.98 1.43 -1.00
CA ALA A 6 -15.15 1.09 -0.20
C ALA A 6 -15.13 1.88 1.12
N LYS A 7 -16.27 2.42 1.52
CA LYS A 7 -16.42 3.14 2.80
C LYS A 7 -17.26 2.30 3.75
N GLY A 8 -16.80 2.15 4.98
CA GLY A 8 -17.60 1.62 6.07
C GLY A 8 -18.72 2.59 6.49
N GLN A 9 -19.73 2.10 7.21
CA GLN A 9 -20.89 2.90 7.65
C GLN A 9 -20.53 4.07 8.58
N GLU A 10 -19.39 3.99 9.28
CA GLU A 10 -18.87 5.02 10.20
C GLU A 10 -17.67 5.79 9.63
N ALA A 11 -17.48 5.79 8.31
CA ALA A 11 -16.34 6.44 7.71
C ALA A 11 -16.42 7.96 7.84
N ILE A 12 -15.44 8.55 8.48
CA ILE A 12 -15.24 10.01 8.51
C ILE A 12 -14.91 10.46 7.07
N GLY A 13 -15.82 11.25 6.49
CA GLY A 13 -15.77 11.58 5.08
C GLY A 13 -14.60 12.48 4.69
N THR A 14 -13.58 11.91 4.12
CA THR A 14 -12.70 12.65 3.24
C THR A 14 -13.26 12.56 1.82
N ARG A 15 -13.60 13.70 1.21
CA ARG A 15 -13.88 13.76 -0.22
C ARG A 15 -12.60 13.46 -0.98
N TYR A 16 -12.48 12.25 -1.41
CA TYR A 16 -11.37 11.80 -2.22
C TYR A 16 -11.59 12.26 -3.67
N GLN A 17 -10.78 13.21 -4.12
CA GLN A 17 -10.81 13.62 -5.53
C GLN A 17 -9.94 12.68 -6.35
N ARG A 18 -10.56 11.93 -7.25
CA ARG A 18 -9.93 11.00 -8.21
C ARG A 18 -8.76 11.58 -9.03
N SER A 19 -8.66 12.90 -9.11
CA SER A 19 -7.72 13.59 -9.99
C SER A 19 -6.32 13.83 -9.42
N LYS A 20 -6.08 13.58 -8.12
CA LYS A 20 -4.82 13.91 -7.46
C LYS A 20 -3.73 12.83 -7.48
N PHE A 21 -4.04 11.62 -7.97
CA PHE A 21 -3.12 10.48 -7.94
C PHE A 21 -2.28 10.29 -9.20
N ARG A 22 -2.07 11.33 -9.98
CA ARG A 22 -1.21 11.23 -11.16
C ARG A 22 0.29 11.43 -10.88
N ARG A 23 0.65 11.82 -9.64
CA ARG A 23 2.04 12.06 -9.27
C ARG A 23 2.46 11.07 -8.18
N PRO A 24 3.62 10.40 -8.31
CA PRO A 24 4.12 9.48 -7.30
C PRO A 24 4.73 10.15 -6.06
N ASP A 25 4.46 11.43 -5.83
CA ASP A 25 4.90 12.20 -4.67
C ASP A 25 4.24 11.80 -3.35
N TYR A 26 3.21 10.95 -3.39
CA TYR A 26 2.48 10.44 -2.20
C TYR A 26 2.94 9.06 -1.71
N LEU A 27 3.83 8.40 -2.44
CA LEU A 27 4.17 7.00 -2.17
C LEU A 27 4.85 6.80 -0.81
N HIS A 28 5.69 7.72 -0.39
CA HIS A 28 6.47 7.59 0.85
C HIS A 28 5.67 7.85 2.13
N TYR A 29 4.53 8.52 2.07
CA TYR A 29 3.74 8.86 3.25
C TYR A 29 2.40 8.11 3.36
N SER A 30 2.08 7.26 2.40
CA SER A 30 0.85 6.43 2.45
C SER A 30 1.17 4.96 2.68
N ALA A 31 0.27 4.24 3.34
CA ALA A 31 0.44 2.81 3.56
C ALA A 31 0.50 2.03 2.25
N THR A 32 -0.39 2.35 1.30
CA THR A 32 -0.39 1.76 -0.04
C THR A 32 0.88 2.08 -0.82
N GLY A 33 1.33 3.32 -0.74
CA GLY A 33 2.55 3.76 -1.43
C GLY A 33 3.80 3.08 -0.90
N LYS A 34 3.98 3.01 0.43
CA LYS A 34 5.11 2.31 1.03
C LYS A 34 5.10 0.81 0.74
N ALA A 35 3.92 0.17 0.71
CA ALA A 35 3.80 -1.23 0.30
C ALA A 35 4.25 -1.47 -1.15
N ILE A 36 3.95 -0.54 -2.06
CA ILE A 36 4.43 -0.58 -3.44
C ILE A 36 5.94 -0.36 -3.51
N LEU A 37 6.44 0.73 -2.91
CA LEU A 37 7.86 1.08 -2.93
C LEU A 37 8.75 -0.06 -2.41
N ALA A 38 8.31 -0.74 -1.35
CA ALA A 38 9.05 -1.85 -0.74
C ALA A 38 9.31 -3.02 -1.70
N HIS A 39 8.50 -3.17 -2.75
CA HIS A 39 8.58 -4.26 -3.71
C HIS A 39 9.03 -3.82 -5.11
N LEU A 40 9.39 -2.55 -5.27
CA LEU A 40 10.05 -2.05 -6.47
C LEU A 40 11.57 -2.29 -6.40
N PRO A 41 12.25 -2.41 -7.55
CA PRO A 41 13.71 -2.38 -7.57
C PRO A 41 14.27 -1.11 -6.92
N ALA A 42 15.38 -1.22 -6.19
CA ALA A 42 15.98 -0.10 -5.47
C ALA A 42 16.28 1.11 -6.40
N GLU A 43 16.79 0.86 -7.61
CA GLU A 43 17.05 1.87 -8.63
C GLU A 43 15.78 2.64 -9.02
N ARG A 44 14.62 1.96 -9.06
CA ARG A 44 13.35 2.60 -9.35
C ARG A 44 12.88 3.50 -8.21
N VAL A 45 13.08 3.06 -6.97
CA VAL A 45 12.80 3.87 -5.77
C VAL A 45 13.68 5.11 -5.76
N GLU A 46 14.99 4.96 -5.97
CA GLU A 46 15.94 6.09 -6.05
C GLU A 46 15.51 7.10 -7.11
N TRP A 47 15.15 6.63 -8.30
CA TRP A 47 14.65 7.51 -9.35
C TRP A 47 13.40 8.28 -8.94
N ILE A 48 12.44 7.63 -8.26
CA ILE A 48 11.23 8.29 -7.77
C ILE A 48 11.56 9.37 -6.73
N LEU A 49 12.50 9.09 -5.83
CA LEU A 49 12.93 10.03 -4.81
C LEU A 49 13.66 11.24 -5.40
N ASP A 50 14.50 11.01 -6.40
CA ASP A 50 15.23 12.08 -7.11
C ASP A 50 14.27 12.99 -7.89
N GLU A 51 13.26 12.42 -8.53
CA GLU A 51 12.31 13.16 -9.36
C GLU A 51 11.28 13.92 -8.54
N TYR A 52 10.74 13.33 -7.47
CA TYR A 52 9.59 13.86 -6.72
C TYR A 52 9.92 14.32 -5.31
N GLY A 53 11.06 13.91 -4.76
CA GLY A 53 11.47 14.19 -3.39
C GLY A 53 10.63 13.48 -2.32
N LEU A 54 10.90 13.83 -1.07
CA LEU A 54 10.18 13.35 0.11
C LEU A 54 9.42 14.52 0.74
N VAL A 55 8.27 14.84 0.18
CA VAL A 55 7.42 15.94 0.64
C VAL A 55 6.92 15.66 2.06
N GLU A 56 7.15 16.59 2.98
CA GLU A 56 6.62 16.53 4.34
C GLU A 56 5.12 16.89 4.36
N ARG A 57 4.31 16.05 4.97
CA ARG A 57 2.87 16.25 5.16
C ARG A 57 2.51 16.49 6.61
N THR A 58 3.21 15.82 7.52
CA THR A 58 3.10 15.94 8.97
C THR A 58 4.50 15.84 9.57
N ASP A 59 4.62 16.11 10.86
CA ASP A 59 5.90 15.92 11.58
C ASP A 59 6.37 14.46 11.61
N ALA A 60 5.46 13.51 11.34
CA ALA A 60 5.76 12.08 11.29
C ALA A 60 6.14 11.57 9.88
N THR A 61 6.03 12.40 8.85
CA THR A 61 6.42 12.01 7.49
C THR A 61 7.91 11.70 7.41
N ILE A 62 8.26 10.59 6.78
CA ILE A 62 9.67 10.24 6.52
C ILE A 62 10.21 11.17 5.44
N THR A 63 11.23 11.95 5.78
CA THR A 63 11.88 12.91 4.87
C THR A 63 13.36 12.62 4.63
N ASP A 64 13.91 11.62 5.31
CA ASP A 64 15.26 11.12 5.10
C ASP A 64 15.25 9.87 4.21
N PRO A 65 15.97 9.87 3.07
CA PRO A 65 16.04 8.71 2.18
C PRO A 65 16.52 7.43 2.85
N ASP A 66 17.54 7.50 3.71
CA ASP A 66 18.08 6.33 4.40
C ASP A 66 17.05 5.72 5.36
N ALA A 67 16.32 6.56 6.10
CA ALA A 67 15.23 6.11 6.97
C ALA A 67 14.10 5.46 6.17
N LEU A 68 13.79 5.99 4.99
CA LEU A 68 12.80 5.38 4.11
C LEU A 68 13.25 3.99 3.63
N PHE A 69 14.48 3.83 3.17
CA PHE A 69 15.00 2.54 2.71
C PHE A 69 15.01 1.50 3.82
N ASP A 70 15.38 1.86 5.04
CA ASP A 70 15.30 0.98 6.21
C ASP A 70 13.86 0.51 6.47
N GLU A 71 12.89 1.42 6.38
CA GLU A 71 11.48 1.06 6.55
C GLU A 71 10.96 0.18 5.40
N LEU A 72 11.36 0.45 4.16
CA LEU A 72 10.98 -0.39 3.02
C LEU A 72 11.53 -1.81 3.14
N GLU A 73 12.72 -1.98 3.68
CA GLU A 73 13.29 -3.30 3.96
C GLU A 73 12.45 -4.05 5.01
N GLN A 74 12.08 -3.38 6.10
CA GLN A 74 11.18 -3.96 7.11
C GLN A 74 9.82 -4.35 6.51
N ILE A 75 9.23 -3.52 5.67
CA ILE A 75 7.96 -3.81 4.99
C ILE A 75 8.09 -5.05 4.11
N ARG A 76 9.20 -5.18 3.37
CA ARG A 76 9.45 -6.35 2.53
C ARG A 76 9.56 -7.63 3.35
N GLU A 77 10.22 -7.57 4.50
CA GLU A 77 10.39 -8.71 5.40
C GLU A 77 9.08 -9.12 6.09
N GLN A 78 8.32 -8.15 6.59
CA GLN A 78 7.10 -8.42 7.35
C GLN A 78 5.84 -8.61 6.47
N GLY A 79 5.84 -8.10 5.23
CA GLY A 79 4.75 -8.26 4.26
C GLY A 79 3.62 -7.24 4.36
N TYR A 80 3.75 -6.21 5.16
CA TYR A 80 2.77 -5.13 5.30
C TYR A 80 3.45 -3.80 5.67
N SER A 81 2.76 -2.71 5.41
CA SER A 81 3.17 -1.35 5.77
C SER A 81 2.23 -0.74 6.80
N VAL A 82 2.73 0.19 7.58
CA VAL A 82 1.92 0.98 8.52
C VAL A 82 2.17 2.47 8.26
N ASN A 83 1.10 3.24 8.13
CA ASN A 83 1.13 4.69 8.15
C ASN A 83 0.72 5.16 9.54
N ARG A 84 1.65 5.76 10.27
CA ARG A 84 1.44 6.29 11.62
C ARG A 84 1.35 7.81 11.59
N GLU A 85 0.23 8.33 11.06
CA GLU A 85 -0.04 9.76 10.97
C GLU A 85 0.95 10.53 10.05
N GLU A 86 1.55 9.83 9.09
CA GLU A 86 2.56 10.37 8.16
C GLU A 86 1.95 11.20 7.03
N GLU A 87 0.69 10.94 6.68
CA GLU A 87 -0.07 11.66 5.66
C GLU A 87 -0.96 12.73 6.27
N ILE A 88 -1.70 12.37 7.31
CA ILE A 88 -2.67 13.21 8.01
C ILE A 88 -2.59 12.91 9.51
N GLU A 89 -2.43 13.94 10.33
CA GLU A 89 -2.53 13.80 11.78
C GLU A 89 -3.88 13.19 12.18
N GLY A 90 -3.86 12.29 13.15
CA GLY A 90 -5.05 11.61 13.64
C GLY A 90 -5.56 10.46 12.76
N ILE A 91 -4.90 10.16 11.64
CA ILE A 91 -5.24 9.04 10.75
C ILE A 91 -4.07 8.07 10.67
N ARG A 92 -4.37 6.78 10.86
CA ARG A 92 -3.46 5.66 10.64
C ARG A 92 -3.98 4.73 9.57
N ALA A 93 -3.09 3.97 8.97
CA ALA A 93 -3.43 2.98 7.96
C ALA A 93 -2.48 1.79 8.01
N VAL A 94 -2.98 0.63 7.61
CA VAL A 94 -2.18 -0.57 7.35
C VAL A 94 -2.37 -0.93 5.89
N GLY A 95 -1.28 -1.23 5.19
CA GLY A 95 -1.29 -1.60 3.78
C GLY A 95 -0.60 -2.93 3.52
N ALA A 96 -1.01 -3.61 2.45
CA ALA A 96 -0.35 -4.82 1.98
C ALA A 96 -0.21 -4.79 0.45
N PRO A 97 0.91 -5.31 -0.08
CA PRO A 97 1.12 -5.38 -1.52
C PRO A 97 0.29 -6.51 -2.14
N ILE A 98 -0.03 -6.35 -3.40
CA ILE A 98 -0.55 -7.40 -4.27
C ILE A 98 0.59 -7.76 -5.23
N LEU A 99 1.09 -8.99 -5.12
CA LEU A 99 2.28 -9.44 -5.83
C LEU A 99 1.93 -10.52 -6.86
N THR A 100 2.74 -10.58 -7.92
CA THR A 100 2.78 -11.74 -8.81
C THR A 100 3.48 -12.92 -8.12
N PRO A 101 3.37 -14.17 -8.62
CA PRO A 101 4.13 -15.29 -8.12
C PRO A 101 5.66 -15.09 -8.15
N SER A 102 6.16 -14.26 -9.06
CA SER A 102 7.58 -13.88 -9.15
C SER A 102 8.01 -12.76 -8.20
N GLY A 103 7.06 -12.17 -7.44
CA GLY A 103 7.33 -11.13 -6.47
C GLY A 103 7.24 -9.70 -7.01
N ASP A 104 6.80 -9.50 -8.25
CA ASP A 104 6.57 -8.17 -8.80
C ASP A 104 5.29 -7.56 -8.22
N VAL A 105 5.32 -6.27 -7.93
CA VAL A 105 4.17 -5.58 -7.35
C VAL A 105 3.16 -5.17 -8.44
N LEU A 106 1.92 -5.61 -8.29
CA LEU A 106 0.78 -5.24 -9.15
C LEU A 106 0.02 -4.03 -8.60
N GLY A 107 0.00 -3.89 -7.29
CA GLY A 107 -0.72 -2.85 -6.60
C GLY A 107 -0.66 -3.05 -5.10
N SER A 108 -1.56 -2.41 -4.39
CA SER A 108 -1.66 -2.54 -2.92
C SER A 108 -3.08 -2.24 -2.45
N VAL A 109 -3.40 -2.74 -1.27
CA VAL A 109 -4.65 -2.48 -0.55
C VAL A 109 -4.33 -1.91 0.82
N SER A 110 -5.21 -1.10 1.37
CA SER A 110 -5.06 -0.56 2.73
C SER A 110 -6.38 -0.40 3.44
N ILE A 111 -6.29 -0.42 4.76
CA ILE A 111 -7.37 -0.05 5.68
C ILE A 111 -6.87 1.16 6.47
N SER A 112 -7.67 2.22 6.52
CA SER A 112 -7.35 3.42 7.28
C SER A 112 -8.46 3.77 8.27
N GLY A 113 -8.09 4.40 9.36
CA GLY A 113 -9.03 4.81 10.38
C GLY A 113 -8.43 5.83 11.36
N PRO A 114 -9.25 6.29 12.33
CA PRO A 114 -8.79 7.23 13.35
C PRO A 114 -7.66 6.66 14.20
N ALA A 115 -6.61 7.44 14.41
CA ALA A 115 -5.43 7.00 15.16
C ALA A 115 -5.77 6.53 16.57
N HIS A 116 -6.75 7.16 17.25
CA HIS A 116 -7.15 6.77 18.61
C HIS A 116 -7.71 5.35 18.70
N ARG A 117 -8.30 4.81 17.61
CA ARG A 117 -8.74 3.41 17.52
C ARG A 117 -7.60 2.47 17.14
N MET A 118 -6.69 2.92 16.28
CA MET A 118 -5.63 2.10 15.72
C MET A 118 -4.33 2.06 16.53
N ARG A 119 -4.26 2.77 17.66
CA ARG A 119 -3.05 2.81 18.50
C ARG A 119 -2.88 1.60 19.41
N THR A 120 -3.93 0.83 19.67
CA THR A 120 -3.81 -0.37 20.48
C THR A 120 -3.14 -1.47 19.69
N PRO A 121 -2.15 -2.20 20.25
CA PRO A 121 -1.46 -3.28 19.55
C PRO A 121 -2.41 -4.34 19.02
N GLU A 122 -3.42 -4.71 19.77
CA GLU A 122 -4.43 -5.72 19.41
C GLU A 122 -5.22 -5.29 18.17
N TYR A 123 -5.59 -4.01 18.07
CA TYR A 123 -6.33 -3.51 16.92
C TYR A 123 -5.45 -3.42 15.68
N GLU A 124 -4.18 -3.01 15.83
CA GLU A 124 -3.21 -3.00 14.72
C GLU A 124 -2.99 -4.42 14.18
N GLU A 125 -2.84 -5.43 15.06
CA GLU A 125 -2.71 -6.83 14.67
C GLU A 125 -3.93 -7.36 13.92
N GLU A 126 -5.14 -7.03 14.37
CA GLU A 126 -6.38 -7.39 13.65
C GLU A 126 -6.43 -6.77 12.25
N MET A 127 -6.04 -5.52 12.11
CA MET A 127 -6.00 -4.82 10.83
C MET A 127 -4.95 -5.42 9.89
N VAL A 128 -3.77 -5.76 10.42
CA VAL A 128 -2.71 -6.44 9.66
C VAL A 128 -3.20 -7.79 9.15
N ALA A 129 -3.81 -8.60 10.00
CA ALA A 129 -4.36 -9.90 9.61
C ALA A 129 -5.43 -9.76 8.52
N ALA A 130 -6.35 -8.81 8.68
CA ALA A 130 -7.43 -8.58 7.72
C ALA A 130 -6.90 -8.11 6.36
N ILE A 131 -5.97 -7.17 6.33
CA ILE A 131 -5.45 -6.64 5.07
C ILE A 131 -4.56 -7.63 4.35
N THR A 132 -3.76 -8.40 5.08
CA THR A 132 -2.91 -9.46 4.52
C THR A 132 -3.75 -10.57 3.90
N ASP A 133 -4.80 -11.02 4.59
CA ASP A 133 -5.75 -12.01 4.05
C ASP A 133 -6.44 -11.49 2.78
N THR A 134 -6.88 -10.24 2.79
CA THR A 134 -7.50 -9.60 1.62
C THR A 134 -6.54 -9.55 0.44
N ALA A 135 -5.30 -9.11 0.64
CA ALA A 135 -4.28 -9.07 -0.41
C ALA A 135 -4.01 -10.46 -0.98
N ASN A 136 -3.89 -11.48 -0.13
CA ASN A 136 -3.69 -12.86 -0.56
C ASN A 136 -4.85 -13.39 -1.40
N ARG A 137 -6.09 -13.11 -1.03
CA ARG A 137 -7.28 -13.49 -1.82
C ARG A 137 -7.28 -12.83 -3.19
N ILE A 138 -6.97 -11.53 -3.27
CA ILE A 138 -6.86 -10.81 -4.54
C ILE A 138 -5.76 -11.43 -5.40
N GLN A 139 -4.60 -11.77 -4.82
CA GLN A 139 -3.51 -12.42 -5.56
C GLN A 139 -3.94 -13.76 -6.15
N VAL A 140 -4.65 -14.58 -5.38
CA VAL A 140 -5.16 -15.87 -5.84
C VAL A 140 -6.14 -15.69 -6.99
N ASP A 141 -7.09 -14.75 -6.88
CA ASP A 141 -8.09 -14.50 -7.92
C ASP A 141 -7.43 -14.04 -9.22
N ILE A 142 -6.50 -13.08 -9.17
CA ILE A 142 -5.76 -12.59 -10.35
C ILE A 142 -4.97 -13.72 -11.02
N ASN A 143 -4.29 -14.54 -10.23
CA ASN A 143 -3.48 -15.63 -10.76
C ASN A 143 -4.34 -16.75 -11.39
N THR A 144 -5.53 -16.98 -10.86
CA THR A 144 -6.48 -17.97 -11.39
C THR A 144 -7.08 -17.50 -12.72
N GLU A 145 -7.51 -16.25 -12.81
CA GLU A 145 -8.03 -15.68 -14.07
C GLU A 145 -6.98 -15.69 -15.17
N SER A 146 -5.71 -15.37 -14.85
CA SER A 146 -4.62 -15.41 -15.84
C SER A 146 -4.31 -16.83 -16.33
N ALA A 147 -4.54 -17.84 -15.51
CA ALA A 147 -4.34 -19.25 -15.92
C ALA A 147 -5.46 -19.75 -16.84
N ASP A 148 -6.68 -19.24 -16.67
CA ASP A 148 -7.81 -19.60 -17.53
C ASP A 148 -7.71 -18.97 -18.94
N ASP A 149 -7.05 -17.83 -19.07
CA ASP A 149 -6.80 -17.16 -20.35
C ASP A 149 -5.67 -17.83 -21.18
N GLU A 150 -4.83 -18.68 -20.58
CA GLU A 150 -3.74 -19.40 -21.27
C GLU A 150 -4.14 -20.74 -21.91
N PHE A 151 -5.41 -21.18 -21.77
CA PHE A 151 -5.92 -22.36 -22.48
C PHE A 151 -6.90 -21.96 -23.60
N PRO A 152 -6.42 -21.59 -24.80
CA PRO A 152 -7.25 -21.67 -25.99
C PRO A 152 -7.50 -23.15 -26.26
N GLY A 153 -8.78 -23.50 -26.34
CA GLY A 153 -9.25 -24.86 -26.47
C GLY A 153 -8.52 -25.69 -27.46
N PHE A 154 -8.24 -26.94 -27.10
CA PHE A 154 -7.99 -28.00 -28.02
C PHE A 154 -9.26 -28.20 -28.88
N GLU A 155 -9.30 -27.60 -30.05
CA GLU A 155 -10.16 -28.07 -31.11
C GLU A 155 -9.53 -29.36 -31.66
N SER A 156 -10.18 -30.46 -31.35
CA SER A 156 -9.94 -31.75 -31.96
C SER A 156 -10.54 -31.83 -33.39
#